data_ce8621f5902a393ba176bb40410c7451
#
_entry.id   ce8621f5902a393ba176bb40410c7451
#
_cell.length_a   1.000
_cell.length_b   1.000
_cell.length_c   1.000
_cell.angle_alpha   90.00
_cell.angle_beta   90.00
_cell.angle_gamma   90.00
#
_symmetry.space_group_name_H-M   'P 1'
#
loop_
_entity.id
_entity.type
_entity.pdbx_description
1 polymer ?
#
loop_
_entity_poly.entity_id
_entity_poly.type
_entity_poly.pdbx_seq_one_letter_code
_entity_poly.pdbx_strand_id
1 'polypeptide(L)'
;MKTNDEWKTFPVGLRSIAPRVGPFAQRPFLEALWHSRSDRSAQLHIERSATGGAAVIVSDGVIEFAGQSDLTDYHAPVGQDGASVLVSALERFSDMPFRLDSLPHEAVEPIRGALGEAGISYLVADHEITAVLALPDTYEDWLRSLGKKQRHEVRRKRRKFEAEFGEIEIEYHKDDALEVFCTMHRLSKGEKGQFMTATMQDYFSELLVSADASIHLLVCDGVPRAAAFGFETEAGYYYYNSAYDPGASMASPGVVLLSSMIETEIDRGAAVFDFLKGDEPYKFRHGAETRQLHMIQGRTS
;
A
#
# COMPACT_ATOMS: atom_id res chain seq x y z
N MET A 1 14.56 12.97 -19.66
CA MET A 1 15.00 12.52 -18.33
C MET A 1 14.39 13.50 -17.32
N LYS A 2 13.40 13.06 -16.52
CA LYS A 2 12.92 13.85 -15.38
C LYS A 2 14.12 13.87 -14.41
N THR A 3 14.53 15.05 -13.98
CA THR A 3 15.73 15.19 -13.14
C THR A 3 15.41 14.70 -11.73
N ASN A 4 16.21 13.80 -11.20
CA ASN A 4 16.16 13.26 -9.82
C ASN A 4 16.36 14.35 -8.73
N ASP A 5 16.45 15.62 -9.12
CA ASP A 5 16.80 16.70 -8.20
C ASP A 5 15.63 17.21 -7.36
N GLU A 6 14.41 17.14 -7.89
CA GLU A 6 13.22 17.66 -7.19
C GLU A 6 12.92 16.87 -5.91
N TRP A 7 13.00 15.54 -5.96
CA TRP A 7 12.79 14.68 -4.78
C TRP A 7 13.82 14.85 -3.68
N LYS A 8 15.01 15.37 -3.98
CA LYS A 8 16.02 15.70 -2.96
C LYS A 8 15.53 16.75 -1.96
N THR A 9 14.53 17.54 -2.34
CA THR A 9 13.93 18.55 -1.48
C THR A 9 12.86 18.01 -0.56
N PHE A 10 12.27 16.84 -0.86
CA PHE A 10 11.27 16.22 0.01
C PHE A 10 11.92 15.75 1.31
N PRO A 11 11.36 16.10 2.49
CA PRO A 11 11.97 15.76 3.77
C PRO A 11 11.99 14.24 4.00
N VAL A 12 13.07 13.74 4.59
CA VAL A 12 13.25 12.34 4.97
C VAL A 12 13.13 12.19 6.49
N GLY A 13 12.62 11.04 6.94
CA GLY A 13 12.53 10.72 8.37
C GLY A 13 11.38 11.40 9.12
N LEU A 14 10.54 12.19 8.43
CA LEU A 14 9.31 12.72 9.03
C LEU A 14 8.20 11.66 8.93
N ARG A 15 7.47 11.48 10.03
CA ARG A 15 6.27 10.62 10.04
C ARG A 15 5.13 11.31 9.31
N SER A 16 4.22 10.54 8.72
CA SER A 16 2.96 11.05 8.19
C SER A 16 2.12 11.73 9.29
N ILE A 17 1.30 12.73 8.92
CA ILE A 17 0.32 13.34 9.83
C ILE A 17 -0.75 12.34 10.29
N ALA A 18 -0.95 11.25 9.54
CA ALA A 18 -1.85 10.16 9.92
C ALA A 18 -1.04 8.92 10.29
N PRO A 19 -1.46 8.16 11.33
CA PRO A 19 -0.82 6.92 11.69
C PRO A 19 -1.18 5.79 10.70
N ARG A 20 -0.36 4.75 10.67
CA ARG A 20 -0.62 3.50 9.94
C ARG A 20 -0.95 3.72 8.45
N VAL A 21 -0.10 4.46 7.78
CA VAL A 21 -0.18 4.70 6.33
C VAL A 21 0.96 4.00 5.57
N GLY A 22 1.72 3.15 6.24
CA GLY A 22 2.84 2.44 5.63
C GLY A 22 3.86 3.38 4.97
N PRO A 23 4.48 2.95 3.87
CA PRO A 23 5.47 3.74 3.15
C PRO A 23 4.86 4.80 2.23
N PHE A 24 3.52 4.80 2.02
CA PHE A 24 2.85 5.52 0.93
C PHE A 24 3.00 7.04 0.98
N ALA A 25 3.24 7.61 2.16
CA ALA A 25 3.53 9.04 2.33
C ALA A 25 5.04 9.36 2.28
N GLN A 26 5.90 8.36 2.14
CA GLN A 26 7.34 8.53 2.24
C GLN A 26 7.99 8.75 0.88
N ARG A 27 9.08 9.53 0.89
CA ARG A 27 9.83 9.86 -0.33
C ARG A 27 10.21 8.63 -1.16
N PRO A 28 10.78 7.55 -0.61
CA PRO A 28 11.23 6.42 -1.43
C PRO A 28 10.10 5.81 -2.25
N PHE A 29 8.90 5.67 -1.67
CA PHE A 29 7.73 5.15 -2.37
C PHE A 29 7.24 6.13 -3.46
N LEU A 30 7.08 7.40 -3.12
CA LEU A 30 6.55 8.42 -4.04
C LEU A 30 7.52 8.68 -5.20
N GLU A 31 8.82 8.65 -4.95
CA GLU A 31 9.88 8.84 -5.96
C GLU A 31 9.89 7.66 -6.94
N ALA A 32 9.84 6.41 -6.47
CA ALA A 32 9.76 5.22 -7.32
C ALA A 32 8.50 5.25 -8.21
N LEU A 33 7.36 5.63 -7.62
CA LEU A 33 6.12 5.76 -8.35
C LEU A 33 6.18 6.87 -9.42
N TRP A 34 6.81 8.00 -9.10
CA TRP A 34 7.04 9.08 -10.06
C TRP A 34 7.90 8.66 -11.24
N HIS A 35 8.93 7.84 -11.01
CA HIS A 35 9.78 7.30 -12.08
C HIS A 35 9.03 6.34 -13.01
N SER A 36 8.12 5.54 -12.48
CA SER A 36 7.31 4.58 -13.23
C SER A 36 6.19 5.21 -14.06
N ARG A 37 5.87 6.48 -13.79
CA ARG A 37 4.75 7.19 -14.38
C ARG A 37 4.86 7.31 -15.90
N SER A 38 3.83 6.88 -16.63
CA SER A 38 3.74 7.00 -18.09
C SER A 38 3.35 8.39 -18.56
N ASP A 39 2.53 9.11 -17.78
CA ASP A 39 2.15 10.49 -18.08
C ASP A 39 3.35 11.43 -17.96
N ARG A 40 3.80 11.93 -19.09
CA ARG A 40 4.94 12.86 -19.19
C ARG A 40 4.54 14.32 -19.07
N SER A 41 3.25 14.64 -19.15
CA SER A 41 2.71 15.99 -19.00
C SER A 41 2.53 16.39 -17.53
N ALA A 42 2.44 15.44 -16.61
CA ALA A 42 2.32 15.71 -15.18
C ALA A 42 3.49 16.55 -14.68
N GLN A 43 3.19 17.57 -13.89
CA GLN A 43 4.17 18.46 -13.26
C GLN A 43 4.21 18.18 -11.76
N LEU A 44 5.37 17.77 -11.25
CA LEU A 44 5.61 17.58 -9.82
C LEU A 44 5.86 18.92 -9.14
N HIS A 45 5.27 19.11 -7.97
CA HIS A 45 5.59 20.20 -7.07
C HIS A 45 5.77 19.68 -5.65
N ILE A 46 6.92 19.97 -5.05
CA ILE A 46 7.26 19.59 -3.68
C ILE A 46 7.35 20.88 -2.84
N GLU A 47 6.52 20.94 -1.81
CA GLU A 47 6.57 22.03 -0.81
C GLU A 47 7.06 21.46 0.52
N ARG A 48 7.81 22.28 1.29
CA ARG A 48 8.40 21.86 2.57
C ARG A 48 8.57 23.00 3.54
N SER A 49 8.54 22.66 4.82
CA SER A 49 9.02 23.49 5.93
C SER A 49 10.20 22.81 6.64
N ALA A 50 10.60 23.32 7.77
CA ALA A 50 11.58 22.67 8.65
C ALA A 50 11.02 21.35 9.24
N THR A 51 9.70 21.24 9.42
CA THR A 51 9.00 20.18 10.15
C THR A 51 7.85 19.54 9.37
N GLY A 52 7.73 19.82 8.07
CA GLY A 52 6.68 19.25 7.22
C GLY A 52 7.06 19.17 5.76
N GLY A 53 6.32 18.33 5.01
CA GLY A 53 6.48 18.16 3.57
C GLY A 53 5.24 17.64 2.91
N ALA A 54 5.01 18.05 1.66
CA ALA A 54 3.98 17.56 0.78
C ALA A 54 4.47 17.53 -0.67
N ALA A 55 4.04 16.54 -1.42
CA ALA A 55 4.27 16.43 -2.85
C ALA A 55 2.94 16.35 -3.58
N VAL A 56 2.71 17.24 -4.51
CA VAL A 56 1.53 17.27 -5.37
C VAL A 56 1.94 17.24 -6.83
N ILE A 57 1.03 16.85 -7.69
CA ILE A 57 1.20 16.91 -9.14
C ILE A 57 0.05 17.71 -9.75
N VAL A 58 0.33 18.34 -10.86
CA VAL A 58 -0.71 18.84 -11.79
C VAL A 58 -0.75 17.90 -12.97
N SER A 59 -1.89 17.24 -13.14
CA SER A 59 -2.16 16.36 -14.27
C SER A 59 -3.56 16.66 -14.79
N ASP A 60 -3.71 16.81 -16.11
CA ASP A 60 -5.00 17.14 -16.75
C ASP A 60 -5.72 18.37 -16.17
N GLY A 61 -4.95 19.34 -15.66
CA GLY A 61 -5.49 20.58 -15.08
C GLY A 61 -6.07 20.42 -13.67
N VAL A 62 -5.78 19.33 -12.98
CA VAL A 62 -6.18 19.07 -11.58
C VAL A 62 -4.93 18.88 -10.72
N ILE A 63 -4.95 19.44 -9.52
CA ILE A 63 -3.90 19.19 -8.51
C ILE A 63 -4.28 17.95 -7.72
N GLU A 64 -3.36 17.01 -7.62
CA GLU A 64 -3.52 15.76 -6.86
C GLU A 64 -2.26 15.49 -6.02
N PHE A 65 -2.33 14.54 -5.07
CA PHE A 65 -1.11 14.03 -4.46
C PHE A 65 -0.17 13.42 -5.52
N ALA A 66 1.13 13.42 -5.25
CA ALA A 66 2.15 12.86 -6.15
C ALA A 66 2.08 11.32 -6.29
N GLY A 67 1.08 10.70 -5.69
CA GLY A 67 0.73 9.30 -5.88
C GLY A 67 -0.08 9.04 -7.15
N GLN A 68 -0.34 7.77 -7.41
CA GLN A 68 -1.36 7.31 -8.36
C GLN A 68 -2.39 6.51 -7.56
N SER A 69 -3.66 6.87 -7.64
CA SER A 69 -4.71 6.26 -6.80
C SER A 69 -4.79 4.73 -6.92
N ASP A 70 -4.44 4.18 -8.08
CA ASP A 70 -4.42 2.73 -8.32
C ASP A 70 -3.20 2.01 -7.71
N LEU A 71 -2.15 2.74 -7.34
CA LEU A 71 -0.89 2.20 -6.82
C LEU A 71 -0.54 2.75 -5.42
N THR A 72 -1.28 3.76 -4.94
CA THR A 72 -1.06 4.37 -3.63
C THR A 72 -2.29 4.19 -2.76
N ASP A 73 -2.15 3.37 -1.73
CA ASP A 73 -3.29 3.02 -0.87
C ASP A 73 -3.66 4.10 0.14
N TYR A 74 -2.68 4.89 0.58
CA TYR A 74 -2.88 5.98 1.52
C TYR A 74 -2.17 7.24 1.04
N HIS A 75 -2.85 8.37 1.07
CA HIS A 75 -2.22 9.67 0.90
C HIS A 75 -2.24 10.46 2.21
N ALA A 76 -1.14 11.10 2.51
CA ALA A 76 -1.03 12.10 3.58
C ALA A 76 0.27 12.90 3.44
N PRO A 77 0.31 14.17 3.81
CA PRO A 77 1.57 14.89 3.96
C PRO A 77 2.34 14.39 5.19
N VAL A 78 3.61 14.76 5.29
CA VAL A 78 4.50 14.32 6.38
C VAL A 78 4.87 15.47 7.30
N GLY A 79 5.14 15.13 8.56
CA GLY A 79 5.63 16.07 9.59
C GLY A 79 4.54 16.87 10.28
N GLN A 80 4.93 17.59 11.34
CA GLN A 80 4.01 18.35 12.19
C GLN A 80 3.26 19.43 11.39
N ASP A 81 3.94 20.11 10.46
CA ASP A 81 3.38 21.16 9.62
C ASP A 81 2.83 20.62 8.29
N GLY A 82 2.74 19.31 8.13
CA GLY A 82 2.41 18.69 6.85
C GLY A 82 1.12 19.20 6.22
N ALA A 83 0.08 19.43 7.01
CA ALA A 83 -1.20 19.95 6.51
C ALA A 83 -1.06 21.40 5.98
N SER A 84 -0.39 22.28 6.71
CA SER A 84 -0.14 23.67 6.28
C SER A 84 0.78 23.73 5.06
N VAL A 85 1.79 22.85 5.01
CA VAL A 85 2.69 22.71 3.85
C VAL A 85 1.93 22.23 2.61
N LEU A 86 0.99 21.28 2.76
CA LEU A 86 0.13 20.85 1.67
C LEU A 86 -0.71 22.01 1.14
N VAL A 87 -1.32 22.81 2.01
CA VAL A 87 -2.10 23.99 1.60
C VAL A 87 -1.22 25.01 0.89
N SER A 88 -0.02 25.27 1.39
CA SER A 88 0.96 26.15 0.70
C SER A 88 1.32 25.62 -0.69
N ALA A 89 1.39 24.29 -0.88
CA ALA A 89 1.58 23.71 -2.21
C ALA A 89 0.40 23.98 -3.14
N LEU A 90 -0.84 23.92 -2.62
CA LEU A 90 -2.05 24.24 -3.40
C LEU A 90 -2.09 25.73 -3.80
N GLU A 91 -1.72 26.64 -2.89
CA GLU A 91 -1.70 28.10 -3.13
C GLU A 91 -0.72 28.56 -4.23
N ARG A 92 0.21 27.65 -4.66
CA ARG A 92 1.08 27.93 -5.83
C ARG A 92 0.31 27.99 -7.14
N PHE A 93 -0.90 27.47 -7.15
CA PHE A 93 -1.73 27.37 -8.37
C PHE A 93 -3.01 28.17 -8.17
N SER A 94 -3.20 29.21 -8.94
CA SER A 94 -4.39 30.07 -8.86
C SER A 94 -5.52 29.51 -9.71
N ASP A 95 -6.74 29.55 -9.15
CA ASP A 95 -8.00 29.14 -9.81
C ASP A 95 -7.95 27.71 -10.40
N MET A 96 -7.28 26.79 -9.72
CA MET A 96 -7.12 25.41 -10.19
C MET A 96 -7.90 24.43 -9.30
N PRO A 97 -8.64 23.46 -9.88
CA PRO A 97 -9.27 22.42 -9.09
C PRO A 97 -8.23 21.50 -8.45
N PHE A 98 -8.53 21.03 -7.24
CA PHE A 98 -7.72 20.00 -6.58
C PHE A 98 -8.59 18.84 -6.11
N ARG A 99 -7.98 17.65 -6.06
CA ARG A 99 -8.56 16.41 -5.57
C ARG A 99 -7.53 15.66 -4.73
N LEU A 100 -7.73 15.62 -3.43
CA LEU A 100 -6.87 14.95 -2.45
C LEU A 100 -7.61 13.70 -1.96
N ASP A 101 -7.35 12.58 -2.61
CA ASP A 101 -7.99 11.30 -2.33
C ASP A 101 -7.21 10.42 -1.36
N SER A 102 -7.77 9.25 -1.04
CA SER A 102 -7.13 8.19 -0.24
C SER A 102 -6.65 8.64 1.14
N LEU A 103 -7.28 9.67 1.68
CA LEU A 103 -6.95 10.22 3.00
C LEU A 103 -7.53 9.34 4.11
N PRO A 104 -6.71 8.82 5.04
CA PRO A 104 -7.23 8.22 6.25
C PRO A 104 -7.92 9.30 7.12
N HIS A 105 -8.90 8.87 7.92
CA HIS A 105 -9.72 9.77 8.73
C HIS A 105 -8.89 10.77 9.55
N GLU A 106 -7.77 10.31 10.09
CA GLU A 106 -6.89 11.09 10.96
C GLU A 106 -6.18 12.25 10.23
N ALA A 107 -6.06 12.18 8.88
CA ALA A 107 -5.49 13.25 8.07
C ALA A 107 -6.52 14.34 7.72
N VAL A 108 -7.82 14.02 7.78
CA VAL A 108 -8.89 14.90 7.28
C VAL A 108 -8.96 16.21 8.08
N GLU A 109 -9.08 16.14 9.41
CA GLU A 109 -9.23 17.33 10.24
C GLU A 109 -8.05 18.29 10.19
N PRO A 110 -6.78 17.84 10.26
CA PRO A 110 -5.64 18.74 10.08
C PRO A 110 -5.66 19.47 8.73
N ILE A 111 -5.98 18.77 7.64
CA ILE A 111 -6.03 19.38 6.29
C ILE A 111 -7.20 20.36 6.19
N ARG A 112 -8.38 20.01 6.72
CA ARG A 112 -9.53 20.92 6.77
C ARG A 112 -9.24 22.20 7.52
N GLY A 113 -8.58 22.09 8.67
CA GLY A 113 -8.15 23.25 9.47
C GLY A 113 -7.26 24.18 8.65
N ALA A 114 -6.22 23.63 8.01
CA ALA A 114 -5.30 24.42 7.20
C ALA A 114 -5.98 25.07 5.97
N LEU A 115 -6.88 24.34 5.27
CA LEU A 115 -7.66 24.91 4.17
C LEU A 115 -8.59 26.04 4.63
N GLY A 116 -9.22 25.89 5.82
CA GLY A 116 -10.07 26.92 6.42
C GLY A 116 -9.27 28.19 6.78
N GLU A 117 -8.09 28.04 7.35
CA GLU A 117 -7.19 29.17 7.66
C GLU A 117 -6.75 29.93 6.39
N ALA A 118 -6.53 29.22 5.28
CA ALA A 118 -6.21 29.80 3.98
C ALA A 118 -7.43 30.36 3.22
N GLY A 119 -8.66 30.18 3.75
CA GLY A 119 -9.87 30.64 3.10
C GLY A 119 -10.25 29.85 1.84
N ILE A 120 -9.69 28.64 1.65
CA ILE A 120 -9.96 27.79 0.50
C ILE A 120 -11.24 26.98 0.74
N SER A 121 -12.20 27.11 -0.17
CA SER A 121 -13.44 26.32 -0.12
C SER A 121 -13.23 24.89 -0.58
N TYR A 122 -13.80 23.93 0.16
CA TYR A 122 -13.64 22.51 -0.10
C TYR A 122 -14.91 21.70 0.24
N LEU A 123 -14.96 20.49 -0.31
CA LEU A 123 -15.92 19.45 0.07
C LEU A 123 -15.14 18.22 0.53
N VAL A 124 -15.68 17.53 1.53
CA VAL A 124 -15.18 16.23 2.00
C VAL A 124 -16.21 15.16 1.64
N ALA A 125 -15.76 14.06 1.08
CA ALA A 125 -16.60 12.90 0.78
C ALA A 125 -15.90 11.61 1.22
N ASP A 126 -16.71 10.58 1.47
CA ASP A 126 -16.19 9.22 1.56
C ASP A 126 -15.60 8.82 0.21
N HIS A 127 -14.52 8.05 0.26
CA HIS A 127 -13.82 7.56 -0.92
C HIS A 127 -13.83 6.02 -0.92
N GLU A 128 -12.68 5.40 -0.97
CA GLU A 128 -12.51 3.96 -0.90
C GLU A 128 -12.40 3.49 0.55
N ILE A 129 -12.25 2.20 0.72
CA ILE A 129 -11.92 1.60 2.01
C ILE A 129 -10.60 0.83 1.92
N THR A 130 -9.92 0.71 3.06
CA THR A 130 -8.90 -0.32 3.26
C THR A 130 -9.40 -1.36 4.24
N ALA A 131 -8.83 -2.55 4.19
CA ALA A 131 -9.16 -3.65 5.07
C ALA A 131 -7.99 -3.94 6.01
N VAL A 132 -8.16 -3.70 7.30
CA VAL A 132 -7.08 -3.78 8.31
C VAL A 132 -7.42 -4.84 9.35
N LEU A 133 -6.50 -5.76 9.59
CA LEU A 133 -6.59 -6.77 10.63
C LEU A 133 -5.71 -6.34 11.82
N ALA A 134 -6.32 -6.12 12.97
CA ALA A 134 -5.58 -6.03 14.23
C ALA A 134 -5.09 -7.43 14.60
N LEU A 135 -3.78 -7.58 14.77
CA LEU A 135 -3.17 -8.87 15.09
C LEU A 135 -3.24 -9.13 16.59
N PRO A 136 -3.71 -10.31 17.02
CA PRO A 136 -3.65 -10.73 18.42
C PRO A 136 -2.26 -11.28 18.78
N ASP A 137 -2.07 -11.63 20.04
CA ASP A 137 -0.79 -12.11 20.55
C ASP A 137 -0.41 -13.51 20.02
N THR A 138 -1.40 -14.32 19.59
CA THR A 138 -1.13 -15.68 19.09
C THR A 138 -1.96 -16.03 17.87
N TYR A 139 -1.39 -16.89 17.00
CA TYR A 139 -2.09 -17.42 15.83
C TYR A 139 -3.40 -18.15 16.20
N GLU A 140 -3.43 -18.88 17.33
CA GLU A 140 -4.65 -19.54 17.79
C GLU A 140 -5.72 -18.55 18.21
N ASP A 141 -5.36 -17.39 18.78
CA ASP A 141 -6.32 -16.32 19.09
C ASP A 141 -6.88 -15.69 17.82
N TRP A 142 -6.04 -15.46 16.79
CA TRP A 142 -6.53 -15.08 15.48
C TRP A 142 -7.50 -16.11 14.90
N LEU A 143 -7.16 -17.40 14.93
CA LEU A 143 -8.08 -18.43 14.45
C LEU A 143 -9.38 -18.47 15.26
N ARG A 144 -9.35 -18.21 16.56
CA ARG A 144 -10.57 -18.15 17.41
C ARG A 144 -11.44 -16.95 17.06
N SER A 145 -10.85 -15.80 16.69
CA SER A 145 -11.59 -14.61 16.28
C SER A 145 -12.40 -14.83 14.99
N LEU A 146 -11.94 -15.72 14.11
CA LEU A 146 -12.65 -16.07 12.89
C LEU A 146 -13.94 -16.86 13.20
N GLY A 147 -14.96 -16.65 12.37
CA GLY A 147 -16.17 -17.46 12.38
C GLY A 147 -15.88 -18.95 12.19
N LYS A 148 -16.68 -19.84 12.79
CA LYS A 148 -16.47 -21.30 12.77
C LYS A 148 -16.19 -21.84 11.36
N LYS A 149 -16.91 -21.34 10.34
CA LYS A 149 -16.75 -21.75 8.94
C LYS A 149 -15.38 -21.35 8.40
N GLN A 150 -14.97 -20.09 8.60
CA GLN A 150 -13.69 -19.56 8.10
C GLN A 150 -12.51 -20.26 8.76
N ARG A 151 -12.53 -20.43 10.08
CA ARG A 151 -11.51 -21.16 10.83
C ARG A 151 -11.36 -22.61 10.31
N HIS A 152 -12.48 -23.29 10.06
CA HIS A 152 -12.45 -24.63 9.49
C HIS A 152 -11.82 -24.63 8.09
N GLU A 153 -12.19 -23.66 7.23
CA GLU A 153 -11.66 -23.52 5.87
C GLU A 153 -10.15 -23.26 5.86
N VAL A 154 -9.64 -22.35 6.71
CA VAL A 154 -8.19 -22.08 6.81
C VAL A 154 -7.44 -23.38 7.15
N ARG A 155 -7.86 -24.08 8.23
CA ARG A 155 -7.21 -25.33 8.64
C ARG A 155 -7.33 -26.46 7.60
N ARG A 156 -8.47 -26.55 6.91
CA ARG A 156 -8.71 -27.56 5.87
C ARG A 156 -7.83 -27.30 4.65
N LYS A 157 -7.75 -26.04 4.21
CA LYS A 157 -6.95 -25.66 3.03
C LYS A 157 -5.47 -25.86 3.29
N ARG A 158 -4.96 -25.45 4.44
CA ARG A 158 -3.56 -25.69 4.83
C ARG A 158 -3.23 -27.19 4.81
N ARG A 159 -4.01 -28.03 5.47
CA ARG A 159 -3.79 -29.49 5.47
C ARG A 159 -3.87 -30.11 4.07
N LYS A 160 -4.84 -29.66 3.22
CA LYS A 160 -4.92 -30.13 1.84
C LYS A 160 -3.67 -29.74 1.05
N PHE A 161 -3.21 -28.52 1.23
CA PHE A 161 -2.04 -27.98 0.55
C PHE A 161 -0.76 -28.73 0.94
N GLU A 162 -0.55 -28.92 2.25
CA GLU A 162 0.56 -29.72 2.79
C GLU A 162 0.55 -31.17 2.30
N ALA A 163 -0.62 -31.78 2.22
CA ALA A 163 -0.77 -33.16 1.72
C ALA A 163 -0.44 -33.29 0.22
N GLU A 164 -0.62 -32.23 -0.56
CA GLU A 164 -0.39 -32.22 -2.01
C GLU A 164 1.03 -31.78 -2.39
N PHE A 165 1.61 -30.82 -1.64
CA PHE A 165 2.87 -30.14 -2.00
C PHE A 165 4.01 -30.29 -0.98
N GLY A 166 3.78 -30.88 0.17
CA GLY A 166 4.78 -31.01 1.24
C GLY A 166 4.66 -29.92 2.32
N GLU A 167 5.64 -29.86 3.19
CA GLU A 167 5.71 -28.93 4.31
C GLU A 167 5.76 -27.48 3.82
N ILE A 168 5.05 -26.60 4.51
CA ILE A 168 4.96 -25.19 4.18
C ILE A 168 6.07 -24.42 4.91
N GLU A 169 6.82 -23.65 4.14
CA GLU A 169 7.79 -22.68 4.62
C GLU A 169 7.49 -21.29 4.05
N ILE A 170 7.62 -20.24 4.87
CA ILE A 170 7.60 -18.85 4.41
C ILE A 170 9.02 -18.32 4.40
N GLU A 171 9.54 -18.12 3.21
CA GLU A 171 10.86 -17.54 2.99
C GLU A 171 10.76 -16.02 2.77
N TYR A 172 11.62 -15.28 3.45
CA TYR A 172 11.73 -13.83 3.29
C TYR A 172 12.87 -13.49 2.32
N HIS A 173 12.54 -12.66 1.34
CA HIS A 173 13.47 -12.24 0.31
C HIS A 173 13.45 -10.72 0.08
N LYS A 174 14.53 -10.20 -0.48
CA LYS A 174 14.59 -8.87 -1.07
C LYS A 174 14.50 -8.98 -2.59
N ASP A 175 15.52 -8.57 -3.32
CA ASP A 175 15.56 -8.50 -4.78
C ASP A 175 15.71 -9.85 -5.49
N ASP A 176 16.29 -10.84 -4.85
CA ASP A 176 16.56 -12.18 -5.40
C ASP A 176 15.29 -12.97 -5.78
N ALA A 177 14.15 -12.69 -5.15
CA ALA A 177 12.86 -13.33 -5.46
C ALA A 177 11.98 -12.54 -6.46
N LEU A 178 12.42 -11.37 -6.93
CA LEU A 178 11.61 -10.50 -7.80
C LEU A 178 11.18 -11.21 -9.10
N GLU A 179 12.09 -11.93 -9.75
CA GLU A 179 11.75 -12.62 -10.99
C GLU A 179 10.74 -13.76 -10.76
N VAL A 180 10.83 -14.46 -9.63
CA VAL A 180 9.84 -15.49 -9.23
C VAL A 180 8.45 -14.84 -9.07
N PHE A 181 8.36 -13.74 -8.33
CA PHE A 181 7.12 -12.98 -8.13
C PHE A 181 6.54 -12.49 -9.47
N CYS A 182 7.35 -11.85 -10.32
CA CYS A 182 6.92 -11.33 -11.61
C CYS A 182 6.46 -12.45 -12.56
N THR A 183 7.16 -13.59 -12.56
CA THR A 183 6.78 -14.75 -13.38
C THR A 183 5.43 -15.32 -12.95
N MET A 184 5.20 -15.54 -11.66
CA MET A 184 3.90 -15.99 -11.16
C MET A 184 2.79 -15.00 -11.51
N HIS A 185 3.09 -13.69 -11.43
CA HIS A 185 2.14 -12.65 -11.77
C HIS A 185 1.73 -12.71 -13.25
N ARG A 186 2.71 -12.80 -14.16
CA ARG A 186 2.48 -12.91 -15.63
C ARG A 186 1.73 -14.17 -16.02
N LEU A 187 1.88 -15.26 -15.27
CA LEU A 187 1.15 -16.51 -15.49
C LEU A 187 -0.32 -16.43 -15.02
N SER A 188 -0.69 -15.39 -14.28
CA SER A 188 -2.08 -15.17 -13.86
C SER A 188 -2.98 -14.85 -15.07
N LYS A 189 -4.26 -15.25 -14.99
CA LYS A 189 -5.22 -14.98 -16.06
C LYS A 189 -5.77 -13.55 -16.00
N GLY A 190 -6.13 -13.02 -17.18
CA GLY A 190 -6.81 -11.74 -17.32
C GLY A 190 -5.93 -10.53 -16.99
N GLU A 191 -6.55 -9.48 -16.50
CA GLU A 191 -5.90 -8.18 -16.21
C GLU A 191 -4.72 -8.32 -15.25
N LYS A 192 -4.81 -9.22 -14.28
CA LYS A 192 -3.74 -9.48 -13.31
C LYS A 192 -2.43 -9.88 -14.01
N GLY A 193 -2.49 -10.76 -15.02
CA GLY A 193 -1.29 -11.15 -15.77
C GLY A 193 -0.73 -10.02 -16.64
N GLN A 194 -1.60 -9.15 -17.14
CA GLN A 194 -1.22 -8.00 -17.96
C GLN A 194 -0.62 -6.86 -17.15
N PHE A 195 -0.95 -6.75 -15.87
CA PHE A 195 -0.43 -5.72 -14.97
C PHE A 195 1.11 -5.73 -14.87
N MET A 196 1.74 -6.91 -14.82
CA MET A 196 3.19 -7.04 -14.62
C MET A 196 3.97 -6.80 -15.91
N THR A 197 3.94 -5.57 -16.41
CA THR A 197 4.77 -5.08 -17.53
C THR A 197 6.23 -4.91 -17.11
N ALA A 198 7.12 -4.62 -18.07
CA ALA A 198 8.51 -4.28 -17.76
C ALA A 198 8.61 -3.03 -16.86
N THR A 199 7.80 -1.99 -17.13
CA THR A 199 7.75 -0.78 -16.29
C THR A 199 7.30 -1.11 -14.86
N MET A 200 6.34 -2.00 -14.69
CA MET A 200 5.91 -2.42 -13.36
C MET A 200 6.99 -3.26 -12.65
N GLN A 201 7.69 -4.13 -13.37
CA GLN A 201 8.83 -4.84 -12.79
C GLN A 201 9.92 -3.88 -12.32
N ASP A 202 10.26 -2.86 -13.12
CA ASP A 202 11.24 -1.83 -12.74
C ASP A 202 10.76 -1.06 -11.47
N TYR A 203 9.47 -0.73 -11.40
CA TYR A 203 8.87 -0.10 -10.22
C TYR A 203 8.98 -0.97 -8.97
N PHE A 204 8.60 -2.26 -9.04
CA PHE A 204 8.75 -3.19 -7.92
C PHE A 204 10.21 -3.37 -7.52
N SER A 205 11.14 -3.41 -8.48
CA SER A 205 12.59 -3.45 -8.22
C SER A 205 13.06 -2.22 -7.44
N GLU A 206 12.61 -1.02 -7.84
CA GLU A 206 12.96 0.22 -7.15
C GLU A 206 12.40 0.25 -5.71
N LEU A 207 11.17 -0.25 -5.49
CA LEU A 207 10.59 -0.35 -4.14
C LEU A 207 11.38 -1.30 -3.22
N LEU A 208 11.89 -2.43 -3.73
CA LEU A 208 12.73 -3.35 -2.95
C LEU A 208 14.03 -2.69 -2.49
N VAL A 209 14.59 -1.81 -3.31
CA VAL A 209 15.86 -1.14 -3.02
C VAL A 209 15.67 0.09 -2.12
N SER A 210 14.61 0.87 -2.34
CA SER A 210 14.48 2.21 -1.76
C SER A 210 13.44 2.34 -0.65
N ALA A 211 12.38 1.50 -0.65
CA ALA A 211 11.20 1.68 0.19
C ALA A 211 11.00 0.57 1.24
N ASP A 212 12.04 -0.19 1.57
CA ASP A 212 12.01 -1.31 2.51
C ASP A 212 10.93 -2.37 2.21
N ALA A 213 10.60 -2.53 0.93
CA ALA A 213 9.73 -3.61 0.49
C ALA A 213 10.41 -4.97 0.61
N SER A 214 9.60 -6.01 0.70
CA SER A 214 10.04 -7.41 0.77
C SER A 214 9.13 -8.33 -0.02
N ILE A 215 9.67 -9.49 -0.40
CA ILE A 215 8.91 -10.58 -1.01
C ILE A 215 8.92 -11.76 -0.05
N HIS A 216 7.73 -12.27 0.26
CA HIS A 216 7.55 -13.49 1.00
C HIS A 216 7.12 -14.60 0.03
N LEU A 217 7.87 -15.69 -0.01
CA LEU A 217 7.55 -16.86 -0.80
C LEU A 217 6.93 -17.95 0.09
N LEU A 218 5.79 -18.49 -0.35
CA LEU A 218 5.27 -19.75 0.16
C LEU A 218 5.97 -20.88 -0.60
N VAL A 219 6.86 -21.59 0.07
CA VAL A 219 7.68 -22.65 -0.52
C VAL A 219 7.25 -24.01 0.02
N CYS A 220 7.22 -25.02 -0.85
CA CYS A 220 7.02 -26.42 -0.47
C CYS A 220 8.01 -27.29 -1.23
N ASP A 221 8.75 -28.14 -0.51
CA ASP A 221 9.80 -28.99 -1.07
C ASP A 221 10.78 -28.21 -1.98
N GLY A 222 11.16 -26.98 -1.56
CA GLY A 222 12.05 -26.10 -2.30
C GLY A 222 11.42 -25.44 -3.54
N VAL A 223 10.11 -25.57 -3.77
CA VAL A 223 9.41 -25.00 -4.93
C VAL A 223 8.49 -23.86 -4.49
N PRO A 224 8.69 -22.61 -4.95
CA PRO A 224 7.79 -21.51 -4.69
C PRO A 224 6.39 -21.77 -5.29
N ARG A 225 5.34 -21.63 -4.47
CA ARG A 225 3.93 -21.86 -4.86
C ARG A 225 3.09 -20.59 -4.84
N ALA A 226 3.47 -19.62 -4.03
CA ALA A 226 2.86 -18.30 -4.02
C ALA A 226 3.88 -17.27 -3.52
N ALA A 227 3.62 -16.01 -3.84
CA ALA A 227 4.45 -14.89 -3.44
C ALA A 227 3.60 -13.70 -2.99
N ALA A 228 4.03 -13.00 -1.96
CA ALA A 228 3.50 -11.72 -1.53
C ALA A 228 4.60 -10.66 -1.59
N PHE A 229 4.27 -9.52 -2.14
CA PHE A 229 5.07 -8.30 -2.09
C PHE A 229 4.44 -7.35 -1.09
N GLY A 230 5.20 -6.82 -0.17
CA GLY A 230 4.68 -5.92 0.84
C GLY A 230 5.74 -5.11 1.54
N PHE A 231 5.31 -4.38 2.57
CA PHE A 231 6.18 -3.49 3.33
C PHE A 231 6.06 -3.82 4.81
N GLU A 232 7.20 -3.93 5.45
CA GLU A 232 7.31 -4.11 6.89
C GLU A 232 7.64 -2.78 7.56
N THR A 233 6.87 -2.40 8.56
CA THR A 233 7.10 -1.19 9.37
C THR A 233 6.98 -1.51 10.85
N GLU A 234 7.32 -0.56 11.72
CA GLU A 234 7.07 -0.67 13.16
C GLU A 234 5.57 -0.89 13.48
N ALA A 235 4.67 -0.38 12.64
CA ALA A 235 3.23 -0.50 12.86
C ALA A 235 2.67 -1.87 12.45
N GLY A 236 3.29 -2.55 11.48
CA GLY A 236 2.84 -3.83 10.96
C GLY A 236 3.23 -4.07 9.52
N TYR A 237 2.56 -5.03 8.91
CA TYR A 237 2.77 -5.46 7.53
C TYR A 237 1.69 -4.89 6.60
N TYR A 238 2.10 -4.38 5.44
CA TYR A 238 1.24 -3.84 4.39
C TYR A 238 1.29 -4.76 3.16
N TYR A 239 0.22 -5.52 2.95
CA TYR A 239 0.12 -6.55 1.91
C TYR A 239 -0.20 -5.91 0.55
N TYR A 240 0.84 -5.52 -0.19
CA TYR A 240 0.71 -4.66 -1.36
C TYR A 240 0.29 -5.40 -2.64
N ASN A 241 0.91 -6.52 -2.92
CA ASN A 241 0.57 -7.33 -4.09
C ASN A 241 0.90 -8.80 -3.86
N SER A 242 0.31 -9.70 -4.66
CA SER A 242 0.58 -11.13 -4.54
C SER A 242 0.36 -11.87 -5.83
N ALA A 243 1.03 -12.99 -5.97
CA ALA A 243 0.85 -13.93 -7.09
C ALA A 243 0.94 -15.36 -6.59
N TYR A 244 0.53 -16.33 -7.40
CA TYR A 244 0.68 -17.75 -7.09
C TYR A 244 0.87 -18.57 -8.37
N ASP A 245 1.49 -19.74 -8.20
CA ASP A 245 1.61 -20.74 -9.25
C ASP A 245 0.22 -21.21 -9.70
N PRO A 246 -0.19 -20.97 -10.96
CA PRO A 246 -1.47 -21.45 -11.46
C PRO A 246 -1.63 -22.99 -11.35
N GLY A 247 -0.51 -23.74 -11.37
CA GLY A 247 -0.50 -25.19 -11.16
C GLY A 247 -1.01 -25.61 -9.77
N ALA A 248 -0.84 -24.75 -8.77
CA ALA A 248 -1.32 -24.98 -7.40
C ALA A 248 -2.74 -24.44 -7.13
N SER A 249 -3.43 -23.84 -8.11
CA SER A 249 -4.69 -23.10 -7.93
C SER A 249 -5.79 -23.89 -7.22
N MET A 250 -5.90 -25.20 -7.48
CA MET A 250 -6.92 -26.08 -6.88
C MET A 250 -6.72 -26.32 -5.38
N ALA A 251 -5.51 -26.09 -4.87
CA ALA A 251 -5.18 -26.21 -3.45
C ALA A 251 -5.32 -24.88 -2.68
N SER A 252 -5.72 -23.80 -3.35
CA SER A 252 -5.93 -22.46 -2.76
C SER A 252 -4.67 -21.81 -2.19
N PRO A 253 -3.57 -21.69 -2.96
CA PRO A 253 -2.28 -21.19 -2.47
C PRO A 253 -2.38 -19.78 -1.84
N GLY A 254 -3.22 -18.88 -2.37
CA GLY A 254 -3.41 -17.55 -1.82
C GLY A 254 -3.98 -17.52 -0.40
N VAL A 255 -4.88 -18.47 -0.06
CA VAL A 255 -5.42 -18.57 1.32
C VAL A 255 -4.35 -19.12 2.26
N VAL A 256 -3.56 -20.08 1.78
CA VAL A 256 -2.47 -20.66 2.57
C VAL A 256 -1.38 -19.63 2.81
N LEU A 257 -0.93 -18.91 1.76
CA LEU A 257 0.02 -17.80 1.86
C LEU A 257 -0.43 -16.78 2.92
N LEU A 258 -1.66 -16.24 2.79
CA LEU A 258 -2.16 -15.23 3.72
C LEU A 258 -2.22 -15.72 5.17
N SER A 259 -2.72 -16.95 5.40
CA SER A 259 -2.79 -17.48 6.76
C SER A 259 -1.41 -17.74 7.36
N SER A 260 -0.44 -18.15 6.55
CA SER A 260 0.94 -18.34 7.01
C SER A 260 1.66 -17.01 7.24
N MET A 261 1.42 -16.01 6.41
CA MET A 261 1.96 -14.66 6.63
C MET A 261 1.38 -13.99 7.89
N ILE A 262 0.07 -14.14 8.14
CA ILE A 262 -0.54 -13.66 9.38
C ILE A 262 0.11 -14.33 10.60
N GLU A 263 0.37 -15.65 10.55
CA GLU A 263 1.13 -16.38 11.59
C GLU A 263 2.52 -15.77 11.79
N THR A 264 3.28 -15.58 10.69
CA THR A 264 4.63 -14.98 10.72
C THR A 264 4.60 -13.57 11.33
N GLU A 265 3.63 -12.74 10.97
CA GLU A 265 3.56 -11.36 11.49
C GLU A 265 3.15 -11.30 12.97
N ILE A 266 2.29 -12.23 13.42
CA ILE A 266 1.98 -12.39 14.85
C ILE A 266 3.25 -12.79 15.63
N ASP A 267 4.00 -13.77 15.13
CA ASP A 267 5.24 -14.25 15.77
C ASP A 267 6.32 -13.14 15.83
N ARG A 268 6.29 -12.21 14.89
CA ARG A 268 7.15 -11.00 14.91
C ARG A 268 6.67 -9.92 15.88
N GLY A 269 5.46 -10.05 16.43
CA GLY A 269 4.85 -9.05 17.29
C GLY A 269 4.29 -7.83 16.56
N ALA A 270 3.98 -7.95 15.28
CA ALA A 270 3.34 -6.89 14.51
C ALA A 270 1.94 -6.57 15.06
N ALA A 271 1.59 -5.29 15.12
CA ALA A 271 0.29 -4.87 15.65
C ALA A 271 -0.85 -5.01 14.63
N VAL A 272 -0.54 -4.87 13.34
CA VAL A 272 -1.54 -4.92 12.27
C VAL A 272 -1.03 -5.66 11.03
N PHE A 273 -1.97 -6.29 10.32
CA PHE A 273 -1.82 -6.75 8.96
C PHE A 273 -2.79 -5.94 8.09
N ASP A 274 -2.26 -5.05 7.25
CA ASP A 274 -3.06 -4.18 6.40
C ASP A 274 -3.17 -4.78 5.00
N PHE A 275 -4.38 -5.19 4.60
CA PHE A 275 -4.67 -5.72 3.27
C PHE A 275 -4.82 -4.64 2.21
N LEU A 276 -4.70 -3.37 2.61
CA LEU A 276 -4.79 -2.20 1.76
C LEU A 276 -6.16 -2.00 1.09
N LYS A 277 -6.25 -1.15 0.07
CA LYS A 277 -7.51 -0.79 -0.60
C LYS A 277 -8.26 -2.00 -1.15
N GLY A 278 -9.56 -1.85 -1.19
CA GLY A 278 -10.50 -2.79 -1.78
C GLY A 278 -11.34 -3.55 -0.76
N ASP A 279 -12.52 -3.92 -1.20
CA ASP A 279 -13.56 -4.60 -0.43
C ASP A 279 -13.66 -6.11 -0.74
N GLU A 280 -12.58 -6.70 -1.27
CA GLU A 280 -12.60 -8.10 -1.68
C GLU A 280 -12.91 -9.01 -0.49
N PRO A 281 -13.89 -9.92 -0.67
CA PRO A 281 -14.39 -10.72 0.44
C PRO A 281 -13.34 -11.59 1.16
N TYR A 282 -12.21 -11.91 0.51
CA TYR A 282 -11.17 -12.71 1.14
C TYR A 282 -10.51 -11.97 2.32
N LYS A 283 -10.35 -10.65 2.26
CA LYS A 283 -9.77 -9.82 3.32
C LYS A 283 -10.59 -9.96 4.61
N PHE A 284 -11.89 -9.77 4.50
CA PHE A 284 -12.84 -9.86 5.63
C PHE A 284 -13.03 -11.31 6.15
N ARG A 285 -12.84 -12.31 5.28
CA ARG A 285 -12.79 -13.72 5.71
C ARG A 285 -11.59 -14.04 6.58
N HIS A 286 -10.51 -13.26 6.51
CA HIS A 286 -9.36 -13.34 7.40
C HIS A 286 -9.48 -12.44 8.64
N GLY A 287 -10.63 -11.81 8.85
CA GLY A 287 -10.94 -11.03 10.05
C GLY A 287 -10.59 -9.55 9.96
N ALA A 288 -10.27 -9.05 8.77
CA ALA A 288 -10.05 -7.61 8.60
C ALA A 288 -11.32 -6.81 8.85
N GLU A 289 -11.15 -5.60 9.37
CA GLU A 289 -12.18 -4.58 9.52
C GLU A 289 -11.97 -3.45 8.52
N THR A 290 -13.05 -2.74 8.22
CA THR A 290 -13.01 -1.61 7.29
C THR A 290 -12.38 -0.39 7.94
N ARG A 291 -11.42 0.24 7.25
CA ARG A 291 -10.94 1.60 7.53
C ARG A 291 -11.38 2.51 6.38
N GLN A 292 -12.25 3.48 6.67
CA GLN A 292 -12.78 4.41 5.68
C GLN A 292 -11.69 5.39 5.25
N LEU A 293 -11.56 5.60 3.94
CA LEU A 293 -10.77 6.66 3.33
C LEU A 293 -11.67 7.79 2.87
N HIS A 294 -11.12 8.99 2.80
CA HIS A 294 -11.84 10.19 2.43
C HIS A 294 -11.15 10.90 1.26
N MET A 295 -11.91 11.76 0.61
CA MET A 295 -11.44 12.65 -0.43
C MET A 295 -11.80 14.09 -0.06
N ILE A 296 -10.84 15.01 -0.20
CA ILE A 296 -11.07 16.45 -0.09
C ILE A 296 -10.89 17.04 -1.49
N GLN A 297 -11.88 17.76 -1.96
CA GLN A 297 -11.83 18.40 -3.27
C GLN A 297 -12.30 19.84 -3.20
N GLY A 298 -11.74 20.69 -4.05
CA GLY A 298 -12.05 22.11 -4.07
C GLY A 298 -11.36 22.83 -5.23
N ARG A 299 -11.22 24.14 -5.07
CA ARG A 299 -10.53 25.00 -6.03
C ARG A 299 -9.67 25.98 -5.26
N THR A 300 -8.44 26.17 -5.70
CA THR A 300 -7.54 27.19 -5.16
C THR A 300 -8.05 28.59 -5.51
N SER A 301 -7.66 29.59 -4.74
CA SER A 301 -8.07 30.98 -4.90
C SER A 301 -7.34 31.68 -6.04
#